data_6e1a491619901f5608b1f80bc5077677
#
_entry.id   6e1a491619901f5608b1f80bc5077677
#
_cell.length_a   1.000
_cell.length_b   1.000
_cell.length_c   1.000
_cell.angle_alpha   90.00
_cell.angle_beta   90.00
_cell.angle_gamma   90.00
#
_symmetry.space_group_name_H-M   'P 1'
#
loop_
_entity.id
_entity.type
_entity.pdbx_description
1 polymer ?
#
loop_
_entity_poly.entity_id
_entity_poly.type
_entity_poly.pdbx_seq_one_letter_code
_entity_poly.pdbx_strand_id
1 'polypeptide(L)'
;MKLRPIAAVLASLCLPLTVQAACPDDAEVAAFVADFSAVRPARGLPGAASLDDALCAQGKVVNALTGTWGPVAGYKAGLTNKAVQDRFGVSTPVHAAMLRDMLLTGDVELPASFGARPMWEADLVAVVKKPGLHQASTPLEALEYIESIVPFIELPDLMLAPDVKITGPALVAINVGTRLGVLGQPLRAENHQAFADALAQMTVVIEVDGKESARAPGSVLMDNPLNSAVWLARALHDEGVDLMPGQVLREGLIDVRGRDGGPAGG
;
A
#
# COMPACT_ATOMS: atom_id res chain seq x y z
N MET A 1 -35.78 5.36 -70.80
CA MET A 1 -35.31 6.14 -69.62
C MET A 1 -35.21 5.19 -68.44
N LYS A 2 -33.98 4.72 -68.11
CA LYS A 2 -33.76 3.74 -67.05
C LYS A 2 -33.30 4.47 -65.79
N LEU A 3 -34.12 4.46 -64.74
CA LEU A 3 -33.73 4.94 -63.40
C LEU A 3 -32.74 3.96 -62.71
N ARG A 4 -31.59 4.44 -62.25
CA ARG A 4 -30.66 3.72 -61.44
C ARG A 4 -31.02 3.97 -59.95
N PRO A 5 -31.04 2.94 -59.09
CA PRO A 5 -31.22 3.14 -57.67
C PRO A 5 -29.92 3.68 -57.03
N ILE A 6 -30.04 4.71 -56.21
CA ILE A 6 -28.98 5.25 -55.32
C ILE A 6 -28.99 4.42 -54.06
N ALA A 7 -27.93 3.64 -53.84
CA ALA A 7 -27.70 2.91 -52.58
C ALA A 7 -27.14 3.93 -51.53
N ALA A 8 -27.90 4.22 -50.53
CA ALA A 8 -27.45 5.01 -49.38
C ALA A 8 -26.62 4.09 -48.45
N VAL A 9 -25.32 4.35 -48.33
CA VAL A 9 -24.44 3.69 -47.37
C VAL A 9 -24.60 4.40 -46.05
N LEU A 10 -25.26 3.75 -45.06
CA LEU A 10 -25.27 4.18 -43.67
C LEU A 10 -23.93 3.80 -43.07
N ALA A 11 -23.06 4.80 -42.85
CA ALA A 11 -21.85 4.64 -42.05
C ALA A 11 -22.25 4.65 -40.56
N SER A 12 -22.21 3.46 -39.92
CA SER A 12 -22.33 3.34 -38.45
C SER A 12 -21.08 3.93 -37.81
N LEU A 13 -21.18 5.11 -37.20
CA LEU A 13 -20.17 5.64 -36.28
C LEU A 13 -20.22 4.82 -34.98
N CYS A 14 -19.30 3.87 -34.84
CA CYS A 14 -18.98 3.32 -33.52
C CYS A 14 -18.19 4.37 -32.73
N LEU A 15 -18.88 5.11 -31.85
CA LEU A 15 -18.22 5.91 -30.82
C LEU A 15 -17.61 4.93 -29.81
N PRO A 16 -16.31 5.07 -29.45
CA PRO A 16 -15.75 4.29 -28.36
C PRO A 16 -16.48 4.71 -27.06
N LEU A 17 -17.14 3.75 -26.43
CA LEU A 17 -17.62 3.91 -25.04
C LEU A 17 -16.37 3.97 -24.16
N THR A 18 -15.98 5.15 -23.76
CA THR A 18 -15.03 5.31 -22.66
C THR A 18 -15.73 4.80 -21.42
N VAL A 19 -15.30 3.62 -20.94
CA VAL A 19 -15.67 3.13 -19.59
C VAL A 19 -15.00 4.11 -18.63
N GLN A 20 -15.79 5.02 -18.07
CA GLN A 20 -15.32 5.89 -17.01
C GLN A 20 -15.22 5.06 -15.73
N ALA A 21 -14.10 5.22 -15.00
CA ALA A 21 -13.90 4.55 -13.72
C ALA A 21 -15.13 4.73 -12.81
N ALA A 22 -15.62 3.64 -12.23
CA ALA A 22 -16.77 3.67 -11.32
C ALA A 22 -16.30 4.05 -9.92
N CYS A 23 -15.96 5.34 -9.75
CA CYS A 23 -15.57 5.87 -8.45
C CYS A 23 -16.76 5.83 -7.49
N PRO A 24 -16.60 5.31 -6.25
CA PRO A 24 -17.70 5.22 -5.29
C PRO A 24 -18.27 6.62 -5.00
N ASP A 25 -19.56 6.67 -4.67
CA ASP A 25 -20.18 7.90 -4.24
C ASP A 25 -19.77 8.26 -2.78
N ASP A 26 -20.12 9.48 -2.37
CA ASP A 26 -19.71 9.96 -1.04
C ASP A 26 -20.44 9.23 0.11
N ALA A 27 -21.63 8.64 -0.13
CA ALA A 27 -22.34 7.87 0.86
C ALA A 27 -21.68 6.49 1.09
N GLU A 28 -21.20 5.84 0.03
CA GLU A 28 -20.43 4.60 0.10
C GLU A 28 -19.11 4.82 0.87
N VAL A 29 -18.39 5.91 0.57
CA VAL A 29 -17.17 6.29 1.28
C VAL A 29 -17.46 6.58 2.76
N ALA A 30 -18.50 7.36 3.06
CA ALA A 30 -18.89 7.68 4.43
C ALA A 30 -19.28 6.41 5.23
N ALA A 31 -19.98 5.47 4.62
CA ALA A 31 -20.32 4.19 5.26
C ALA A 31 -19.07 3.38 5.58
N PHE A 32 -18.11 3.28 4.63
CA PHE A 32 -16.83 2.60 4.86
C PHE A 32 -16.04 3.26 5.99
N VAL A 33 -15.91 4.59 5.99
CA VAL A 33 -15.18 5.36 7.02
C VAL A 33 -15.85 5.21 8.39
N ALA A 34 -17.18 5.13 8.46
CA ALA A 34 -17.90 4.85 9.69
C ALA A 34 -17.59 3.45 10.26
N ASP A 35 -17.52 2.42 9.40
CA ASP A 35 -17.10 1.07 9.80
C ASP A 35 -15.64 1.03 10.23
N PHE A 36 -14.74 1.71 9.49
CA PHE A 36 -13.33 1.86 9.84
C PHE A 36 -13.18 2.48 11.24
N SER A 37 -13.87 3.58 11.50
CA SER A 37 -13.81 4.31 12.79
C SER A 37 -14.38 3.51 13.95
N ALA A 38 -15.43 2.74 13.69
CA ALA A 38 -16.08 1.88 14.68
C ALA A 38 -15.42 0.50 14.84
N VAL A 39 -14.31 0.24 14.12
CA VAL A 39 -13.60 -1.06 14.15
C VAL A 39 -14.56 -2.22 13.85
N ARG A 40 -15.38 -2.07 12.81
CA ARG A 40 -16.34 -3.10 12.36
C ARG A 40 -15.95 -3.66 11.00
N PRO A 41 -16.19 -4.95 10.74
CA PRO A 41 -16.02 -5.50 9.40
C PRO A 41 -16.89 -4.76 8.38
N ALA A 42 -16.27 -4.29 7.28
CA ALA A 42 -16.93 -3.54 6.22
C ALA A 42 -17.24 -4.42 4.99
N ARG A 43 -18.21 -3.99 4.18
CA ARG A 43 -18.46 -4.62 2.87
C ARG A 43 -17.50 -4.18 1.77
N GLY A 44 -16.57 -3.24 2.09
CA GLY A 44 -15.69 -2.61 1.12
C GLY A 44 -16.41 -1.56 0.28
N LEU A 45 -15.87 -1.30 -0.91
CA LEU A 45 -16.37 -0.31 -1.87
C LEU A 45 -16.71 -1.05 -3.19
N PRO A 46 -17.97 -1.48 -3.37
CA PRO A 46 -18.36 -2.40 -4.45
C PRO A 46 -18.07 -1.90 -5.86
N GLY A 47 -18.06 -0.56 -6.07
CA GLY A 47 -17.75 0.06 -7.36
C GLY A 47 -16.29 -0.09 -7.80
N ALA A 48 -15.37 -0.45 -6.90
CA ALA A 48 -13.94 -0.61 -7.18
C ALA A 48 -13.63 -1.95 -7.87
N ALA A 49 -14.03 -2.10 -9.14
CA ALA A 49 -13.86 -3.35 -9.90
C ALA A 49 -12.52 -3.46 -10.64
N SER A 50 -11.92 -2.33 -11.02
CA SER A 50 -10.59 -2.23 -11.62
C SER A 50 -9.61 -1.56 -10.67
N LEU A 51 -8.31 -1.56 -11.01
CA LEU A 51 -7.32 -0.83 -10.22
C LEU A 51 -7.55 0.68 -10.29
N ASP A 52 -7.98 1.21 -11.43
CA ASP A 52 -8.29 2.65 -11.60
C ASP A 52 -9.48 3.07 -10.72
N ASP A 53 -10.56 2.26 -10.70
CA ASP A 53 -11.71 2.47 -9.81
C ASP A 53 -11.27 2.42 -8.34
N ALA A 54 -10.39 1.48 -8.01
CA ALA A 54 -9.89 1.28 -6.66
C ALA A 54 -8.98 2.42 -6.19
N LEU A 55 -8.14 2.98 -7.06
CA LEU A 55 -7.32 4.17 -6.75
C LEU A 55 -8.20 5.41 -6.54
N CYS A 56 -9.25 5.57 -7.35
CA CYS A 56 -10.23 6.63 -7.12
C CYS A 56 -10.92 6.47 -5.75
N ALA A 57 -11.34 5.26 -5.40
CA ALA A 57 -11.93 4.93 -4.10
C ALA A 57 -10.96 5.22 -2.95
N GLN A 58 -9.72 4.76 -3.09
CA GLN A 58 -8.65 4.98 -2.11
C GLN A 58 -8.45 6.48 -1.84
N GLY A 59 -8.34 7.29 -2.89
CA GLY A 59 -8.18 8.75 -2.76
C GLY A 59 -9.30 9.39 -1.94
N LYS A 60 -10.57 9.00 -2.18
CA LYS A 60 -11.72 9.49 -1.40
C LYS A 60 -11.68 9.01 0.05
N VAL A 61 -11.36 7.74 0.29
CA VAL A 61 -11.23 7.17 1.65
C VAL A 61 -10.13 7.89 2.43
N VAL A 62 -8.93 8.03 1.83
CA VAL A 62 -7.80 8.72 2.45
C VAL A 62 -8.18 10.16 2.80
N ASN A 63 -8.77 10.89 1.84
CA ASN A 63 -9.21 12.26 2.09
C ASN A 63 -10.22 12.36 3.24
N ALA A 64 -11.19 11.45 3.31
CA ALA A 64 -12.19 11.44 4.39
C ALA A 64 -11.58 11.11 5.76
N LEU A 65 -10.50 10.31 5.80
CA LEU A 65 -9.80 9.96 7.04
C LEU A 65 -8.88 11.08 7.55
N THR A 66 -8.43 12.02 6.71
CA THR A 66 -7.48 13.08 7.12
C THR A 66 -7.98 13.95 8.25
N GLY A 67 -9.29 14.17 8.34
CA GLY A 67 -9.91 14.97 9.40
C GLY A 67 -9.73 14.37 10.80
N THR A 68 -9.62 13.04 10.90
CA THR A 68 -9.46 12.31 12.18
C THR A 68 -8.01 11.87 12.40
N TRP A 69 -7.31 11.47 11.34
CA TRP A 69 -5.99 10.84 11.41
C TRP A 69 -4.84 11.76 10.96
N GLY A 70 -5.13 13.05 10.70
CA GLY A 70 -4.15 14.02 10.25
C GLY A 70 -3.78 13.89 8.77
N PRO A 71 -2.86 14.73 8.28
CA PRO A 71 -2.43 14.72 6.89
C PRO A 71 -1.64 13.45 6.53
N VAL A 72 -1.48 13.21 5.21
CA VAL A 72 -0.61 12.15 4.69
C VAL A 72 0.83 12.40 5.16
N ALA A 73 1.38 11.45 5.90
CA ALA A 73 2.74 11.47 6.41
C ALA A 73 3.69 10.57 5.62
N GLY A 74 3.15 9.71 4.76
CA GLY A 74 3.94 8.82 3.93
C GLY A 74 3.08 7.84 3.17
N TYR A 75 3.74 6.87 2.57
CA TYR A 75 3.12 5.86 1.72
C TYR A 75 3.70 4.49 2.02
N LYS A 76 2.97 3.44 1.64
CA LYS A 76 3.43 2.05 1.75
C LYS A 76 3.30 1.32 0.42
N ALA A 77 4.24 0.43 0.13
CA ALA A 77 4.10 -0.58 -0.90
C ALA A 77 3.43 -1.83 -0.32
N GLY A 78 2.60 -2.48 -1.11
CA GLY A 78 1.98 -3.76 -0.80
C GLY A 78 2.03 -4.70 -1.98
N LEU A 79 1.83 -6.01 -1.74
CA LEU A 79 1.89 -7.05 -2.77
C LEU A 79 3.22 -7.03 -3.54
N THR A 80 4.35 -6.88 -2.83
CA THR A 80 5.68 -6.67 -3.42
C THR A 80 6.32 -7.93 -4.00
N ASN A 81 5.74 -9.12 -3.79
CA ASN A 81 6.23 -10.37 -4.37
C ASN A 81 5.20 -11.00 -5.33
N LYS A 82 5.72 -11.75 -6.33
CA LYS A 82 4.93 -12.32 -7.41
C LYS A 82 3.84 -13.30 -6.93
N ALA A 83 4.14 -14.13 -5.94
CA ALA A 83 3.17 -15.12 -5.45
C ALA A 83 1.95 -14.46 -4.79
N VAL A 84 2.18 -13.35 -4.07
CA VAL A 84 1.10 -12.57 -3.47
C VAL A 84 0.31 -11.82 -4.54
N GLN A 85 0.99 -11.25 -5.56
CA GLN A 85 0.31 -10.61 -6.70
C GLN A 85 -0.63 -11.58 -7.41
N ASP A 86 -0.17 -12.79 -7.72
CA ASP A 86 -0.98 -13.82 -8.38
C ASP A 86 -2.20 -14.21 -7.53
N ARG A 87 -2.04 -14.33 -6.21
CA ARG A 87 -3.12 -14.62 -5.27
C ARG A 87 -4.21 -13.55 -5.29
N PHE A 88 -3.84 -12.28 -5.39
CA PHE A 88 -4.78 -11.15 -5.39
C PHE A 88 -5.22 -10.73 -6.81
N GLY A 89 -4.72 -11.40 -7.86
CA GLY A 89 -5.09 -11.16 -9.24
C GLY A 89 -4.57 -9.84 -9.80
N VAL A 90 -3.38 -9.42 -9.38
CA VAL A 90 -2.67 -8.23 -9.90
C VAL A 90 -1.32 -8.64 -10.48
N SER A 91 -0.74 -7.79 -11.34
CA SER A 91 0.55 -8.05 -11.99
C SER A 91 1.67 -7.13 -11.51
N THR A 92 1.35 -6.16 -10.65
CA THR A 92 2.27 -5.16 -10.10
C THR A 92 2.05 -5.02 -8.60
N PRO A 93 3.02 -4.54 -7.83
CA PRO A 93 2.76 -4.07 -6.49
C PRO A 93 1.67 -2.98 -6.47
N VAL A 94 1.11 -2.72 -5.31
CA VAL A 94 0.13 -1.67 -5.07
C VAL A 94 0.63 -0.74 -3.97
N HIS A 95 0.02 0.43 -3.80
CA HIS A 95 0.42 1.36 -2.75
C HIS A 95 -0.77 1.89 -1.96
N ALA A 96 -0.47 2.49 -0.81
CA ALA A 96 -1.44 3.15 0.07
C ALA A 96 -0.82 4.37 0.76
N ALA A 97 -1.67 5.27 1.24
CA ALA A 97 -1.25 6.39 2.06
C ALA A 97 -1.26 6.05 3.55
N MET A 98 -0.28 6.55 4.30
CA MET A 98 -0.24 6.52 5.76
C MET A 98 -0.48 7.92 6.30
N LEU A 99 -1.43 8.05 7.22
CA LEU A 99 -1.75 9.32 7.86
C LEU A 99 -0.91 9.51 9.13
N ARG A 100 -0.66 10.76 9.49
CA ARG A 100 0.26 11.13 10.59
C ARG A 100 -0.04 10.39 11.90
N ASP A 101 -1.27 10.37 12.31
CA ASP A 101 -1.67 9.82 13.61
C ASP A 101 -1.82 8.29 13.61
N MET A 102 -1.59 7.65 12.45
CA MET A 102 -1.42 6.20 12.31
C MET A 102 0.02 5.74 12.64
N LEU A 103 0.98 6.67 12.71
CA LEU A 103 2.40 6.40 12.96
C LEU A 103 2.69 6.64 14.44
N LEU A 104 2.85 5.56 15.19
CA LEU A 104 3.14 5.55 16.61
C LEU A 104 4.64 5.44 16.85
N THR A 105 5.12 5.88 18.01
CA THR A 105 6.54 5.82 18.38
C THR A 105 6.71 5.32 19.81
N GLY A 106 7.85 4.66 20.08
CA GLY A 106 8.19 4.13 21.41
C GLY A 106 7.49 2.83 21.76
N ASP A 107 7.50 2.50 23.04
CA ASP A 107 6.78 1.34 23.55
C ASP A 107 5.28 1.62 23.56
N VAL A 108 4.52 0.85 22.81
CA VAL A 108 3.09 1.07 22.60
C VAL A 108 2.31 -0.14 23.12
N GLU A 109 1.32 0.12 23.95
CA GLU A 109 0.33 -0.85 24.37
C GLU A 109 -0.98 -0.61 23.63
N LEU A 110 -1.46 -1.61 22.90
CA LEU A 110 -2.67 -1.54 22.10
C LEU A 110 -3.59 -2.71 22.45
N PRO A 111 -4.93 -2.51 22.42
CA PRO A 111 -5.87 -3.62 22.54
C PRO A 111 -5.70 -4.55 21.34
N ALA A 112 -5.80 -5.87 21.56
CA ALA A 112 -5.75 -6.84 20.45
C ALA A 112 -6.86 -6.62 19.40
N SER A 113 -7.90 -5.87 19.78
CA SER A 113 -9.02 -5.45 18.92
C SER A 113 -8.81 -4.07 18.29
N PHE A 114 -7.56 -3.65 18.03
CA PHE A 114 -7.27 -2.36 17.38
C PHE A 114 -7.83 -2.27 15.94
N GLY A 115 -8.14 -3.39 15.31
CA GLY A 115 -8.73 -3.53 13.99
C GLY A 115 -9.88 -4.55 13.99
N ALA A 116 -10.73 -4.51 12.97
CA ALA A 116 -11.81 -5.48 12.78
C ALA A 116 -11.28 -6.87 12.36
N ARG A 117 -10.17 -6.88 11.61
CA ARG A 117 -9.40 -8.09 11.23
C ARG A 117 -7.90 -7.74 11.32
N PRO A 118 -7.40 -7.50 12.54
CA PRO A 118 -6.07 -7.00 12.77
C PRO A 118 -5.01 -8.05 12.42
N MET A 119 -3.92 -7.55 11.86
CA MET A 119 -2.69 -8.30 11.58
C MET A 119 -1.51 -7.53 12.14
N TRP A 120 -0.32 -8.10 12.06
CA TRP A 120 0.93 -7.43 12.32
C TRP A 120 2.02 -7.96 11.41
N GLU A 121 2.94 -7.09 11.00
CA GLU A 121 3.99 -7.36 10.05
C GLU A 121 5.27 -6.67 10.52
N ALA A 122 6.44 -7.28 10.23
CA ALA A 122 7.72 -6.60 10.45
C ALA A 122 8.22 -6.04 9.14
N ASP A 123 8.53 -4.76 9.17
CA ASP A 123 8.82 -3.96 8.01
C ASP A 123 10.00 -3.03 8.23
N LEU A 124 10.32 -2.31 7.16
CA LEU A 124 11.20 -1.16 7.20
C LEU A 124 10.47 0.08 6.70
N VAL A 125 10.91 1.20 7.19
CA VAL A 125 10.53 2.52 6.70
C VAL A 125 11.78 3.26 6.24
N ALA A 126 11.76 3.78 5.01
CA ALA A 126 12.74 4.75 4.53
C ALA A 126 12.18 6.16 4.72
N VAL A 127 12.94 7.03 5.39
CA VAL A 127 12.57 8.45 5.58
C VAL A 127 13.13 9.27 4.44
N VAL A 128 12.29 10.02 3.75
CA VAL A 128 12.69 10.86 2.60
C VAL A 128 13.50 12.05 3.08
N LYS A 129 14.69 12.25 2.50
CA LYS A 129 15.58 13.38 2.75
C LYS A 129 15.33 14.57 1.83
N LYS A 130 15.09 14.32 0.56
CA LYS A 130 14.86 15.32 -0.49
C LYS A 130 13.98 14.75 -1.61
N PRO A 131 13.27 15.57 -2.39
CA PRO A 131 12.53 15.12 -3.57
C PRO A 131 13.44 14.47 -4.61
N GLY A 132 12.86 13.62 -5.50
CA GLY A 132 13.54 13.05 -6.65
C GLY A 132 13.92 11.58 -6.53
N LEU A 133 13.54 10.87 -5.47
CA LEU A 133 13.83 9.44 -5.29
C LEU A 133 13.39 8.57 -6.50
N HIS A 134 12.33 8.93 -7.21
CA HIS A 134 11.85 8.26 -8.41
C HIS A 134 12.89 8.22 -9.55
N GLN A 135 13.90 9.09 -9.53
CA GLN A 135 14.97 9.16 -10.54
C GLN A 135 16.08 8.14 -10.30
N ALA A 136 16.21 7.61 -9.06
CA ALA A 136 17.25 6.65 -8.75
C ALA A 136 17.06 5.35 -9.55
N SER A 137 18.15 4.77 -10.01
CA SER A 137 18.19 3.53 -10.81
C SER A 137 18.88 2.38 -10.06
N THR A 138 19.57 2.70 -8.98
CA THR A 138 20.29 1.74 -8.15
C THR A 138 20.03 2.00 -6.67
N PRO A 139 20.21 0.99 -5.79
CA PRO A 139 20.15 1.19 -4.35
C PRO A 139 21.12 2.29 -3.85
N LEU A 140 22.32 2.39 -4.41
CA LEU A 140 23.28 3.42 -4.05
C LEU A 140 22.76 4.82 -4.39
N GLU A 141 22.20 5.02 -5.57
CA GLU A 141 21.61 6.31 -5.97
C GLU A 141 20.41 6.66 -5.07
N ALA A 142 19.60 5.67 -4.67
CA ALA A 142 18.48 5.90 -3.78
C ALA A 142 18.91 6.50 -2.43
N LEU A 143 20.07 6.12 -1.90
CA LEU A 143 20.60 6.64 -0.62
C LEU A 143 20.87 8.16 -0.64
N GLU A 144 20.98 8.79 -1.80
CA GLU A 144 21.07 10.25 -1.88
C GLU A 144 19.78 10.95 -1.42
N TYR A 145 18.64 10.26 -1.53
CA TYR A 145 17.29 10.77 -1.27
C TYR A 145 16.71 10.29 0.07
N ILE A 146 17.41 9.38 0.75
CA ILE A 146 16.97 8.78 2.01
C ILE A 146 17.78 9.36 3.18
N GLU A 147 17.09 9.76 4.25
CA GLU A 147 17.70 10.27 5.48
C GLU A 147 18.04 9.14 6.46
N SER A 148 17.11 8.22 6.63
CA SER A 148 17.27 7.10 7.57
C SER A 148 16.41 5.91 7.16
N ILE A 149 16.80 4.74 7.66
CA ILE A 149 16.02 3.50 7.63
C ILE A 149 15.55 3.23 9.06
N VAL A 150 14.27 2.92 9.22
CA VAL A 150 13.63 2.74 10.53
C VAL A 150 12.98 1.37 10.59
N PRO A 151 13.29 0.53 11.57
CA PRO A 151 12.50 -0.68 11.85
C PRO A 151 11.04 -0.28 12.12
N PHE A 152 10.11 -1.04 11.59
CA PHE A 152 8.69 -0.72 11.68
C PHE A 152 7.88 -1.98 11.94
N ILE A 153 6.92 -1.89 12.85
CA ILE A 153 5.90 -2.90 13.02
C ILE A 153 4.62 -2.35 12.41
N GLU A 154 4.19 -2.88 11.27
CA GLU A 154 2.88 -2.54 10.74
C GLU A 154 1.79 -3.30 11.48
N LEU A 155 0.68 -2.62 11.70
CA LEU A 155 -0.53 -3.13 12.32
C LEU A 155 -1.71 -2.92 11.35
N PRO A 156 -1.74 -3.67 10.23
CA PRO A 156 -2.78 -3.51 9.24
C PRO A 156 -4.10 -4.11 9.72
N ASP A 157 -5.18 -3.65 9.11
CA ASP A 157 -6.53 -4.17 9.33
C ASP A 157 -7.19 -4.50 7.99
N LEU A 158 -7.31 -5.77 7.67
CA LEU A 158 -7.98 -6.21 6.45
C LEU A 158 -9.49 -5.99 6.46
N MET A 159 -10.04 -5.49 7.51
CA MET A 159 -11.40 -5.09 7.88
C MET A 159 -12.58 -5.53 6.96
N LEU A 160 -12.35 -6.13 5.81
CA LEU A 160 -13.42 -6.66 4.96
C LEU A 160 -14.12 -7.83 5.65
N ALA A 161 -15.43 -7.87 5.56
CA ALA A 161 -16.24 -8.95 6.14
C ALA A 161 -15.80 -10.33 5.62
N PRO A 162 -15.87 -11.40 6.42
CA PRO A 162 -15.31 -12.71 6.06
C PRO A 162 -15.83 -13.32 4.75
N ASP A 163 -17.06 -12.97 4.36
CA ASP A 163 -17.72 -13.41 3.12
C ASP A 163 -17.39 -12.52 1.91
N VAL A 164 -16.65 -11.44 2.10
CA VAL A 164 -16.17 -10.57 1.01
C VAL A 164 -14.88 -11.13 0.43
N LYS A 165 -14.87 -11.41 -0.88
CA LYS A 165 -13.65 -11.83 -1.56
C LYS A 165 -12.66 -10.68 -1.62
N ILE A 166 -11.46 -10.87 -1.08
CA ILE A 166 -10.37 -9.91 -1.17
C ILE A 166 -9.66 -10.10 -2.52
N THR A 167 -9.80 -9.11 -3.40
CA THR A 167 -9.08 -8.99 -4.67
C THR A 167 -8.08 -7.83 -4.59
N GLY A 168 -7.17 -7.70 -5.54
CA GLY A 168 -6.26 -6.55 -5.62
C GLY A 168 -7.02 -5.22 -5.60
N PRO A 169 -8.02 -4.98 -6.49
CA PRO A 169 -8.84 -3.77 -6.44
C PRO A 169 -9.56 -3.57 -5.10
N ALA A 170 -10.16 -4.61 -4.53
CA ALA A 170 -10.82 -4.49 -3.22
C ALA A 170 -9.85 -4.08 -2.11
N LEU A 171 -8.61 -4.60 -2.15
CA LEU A 171 -7.56 -4.23 -1.19
C LEU A 171 -7.09 -2.80 -1.37
N VAL A 172 -6.86 -2.36 -2.62
CA VAL A 172 -6.46 -0.97 -2.93
C VAL A 172 -7.54 0.02 -2.49
N ALA A 173 -8.81 -0.27 -2.77
CA ALA A 173 -9.93 0.60 -2.41
C ALA A 173 -10.04 0.88 -0.91
N ILE A 174 -9.64 -0.09 -0.05
CA ILE A 174 -9.60 0.08 1.40
C ILE A 174 -8.23 0.58 1.91
N ASN A 175 -7.50 1.29 1.06
CA ASN A 175 -6.16 1.81 1.39
C ASN A 175 -5.18 0.71 1.85
N VAL A 176 -5.22 -0.45 1.18
CA VAL A 176 -4.35 -1.63 1.42
C VAL A 176 -4.31 -2.03 2.90
N GLY A 177 -5.45 -1.92 3.59
CA GLY A 177 -5.56 -2.27 5.01
C GLY A 177 -4.74 -1.40 5.96
N THR A 178 -4.29 -0.23 5.55
CA THR A 178 -3.51 0.69 6.41
C THR A 178 -4.32 1.13 7.63
N ARG A 179 -3.78 0.91 8.85
CA ARG A 179 -4.44 1.34 10.09
C ARG A 179 -3.47 1.96 11.08
N LEU A 180 -2.48 1.23 11.58
CA LEU A 180 -1.50 1.72 12.54
C LEU A 180 -0.12 1.14 12.21
N GLY A 181 0.90 1.72 12.79
CA GLY A 181 2.24 1.14 12.80
C GLY A 181 3.14 1.83 13.81
N VAL A 182 4.16 1.11 14.27
CA VAL A 182 5.08 1.56 15.31
C VAL A 182 6.47 1.74 14.72
N LEU A 183 6.97 2.96 14.75
CA LEU A 183 8.31 3.32 14.33
C LEU A 183 9.32 3.01 15.44
N GLY A 184 10.35 2.25 15.11
CA GLY A 184 11.51 2.01 15.97
C GLY A 184 12.54 3.13 15.92
N GLN A 185 13.76 2.81 16.35
CA GLN A 185 14.86 3.78 16.33
C GLN A 185 15.42 3.95 14.93
N PRO A 186 15.56 5.18 14.42
CA PRO A 186 16.10 5.42 13.10
C PRO A 186 17.60 5.11 13.01
N LEU A 187 17.99 4.40 11.96
CA LEU A 187 19.36 4.23 11.54
C LEU A 187 19.66 5.23 10.42
N ARG A 188 20.57 6.15 10.65
CA ARG A 188 20.96 7.14 9.63
C ARG A 188 21.48 6.43 8.37
N ALA A 189 20.95 6.81 7.22
CA ALA A 189 21.41 6.29 5.94
C ALA A 189 22.81 6.86 5.59
N GLU A 190 23.71 5.97 5.17
CA GLU A 190 25.05 6.31 4.73
C GLU A 190 25.14 6.12 3.21
N ASN A 191 25.53 7.17 2.47
CA ASN A 191 25.56 7.14 1.01
C ASN A 191 26.84 6.47 0.49
N HIS A 192 26.93 5.15 0.69
CA HIS A 192 27.99 4.30 0.12
C HIS A 192 27.52 2.86 -0.13
N GLN A 193 28.21 2.17 -1.05
CA GLN A 193 27.80 0.84 -1.53
C GLN A 193 27.66 -0.19 -0.40
N ALA A 194 28.59 -0.19 0.57
CA ALA A 194 28.53 -1.16 1.66
C ALA A 194 27.27 -1.03 2.53
N PHE A 195 26.71 0.18 2.68
CA PHE A 195 25.44 0.37 3.37
C PHE A 195 24.27 -0.17 2.54
N ALA A 196 24.24 0.09 1.23
CA ALA A 196 23.25 -0.47 0.33
C ALA A 196 23.28 -2.02 0.33
N ASP A 197 24.48 -2.61 0.28
CA ASP A 197 24.66 -4.07 0.33
C ASP A 197 24.23 -4.64 1.68
N ALA A 198 24.53 -3.95 2.79
CA ALA A 198 24.14 -4.37 4.13
C ALA A 198 22.61 -4.44 4.30
N LEU A 199 21.85 -3.53 3.68
CA LEU A 199 20.39 -3.57 3.69
C LEU A 199 19.83 -4.83 3.00
N ALA A 200 20.41 -5.26 1.91
CA ALA A 200 20.01 -6.50 1.24
C ALA A 200 20.38 -7.76 2.07
N GLN A 201 21.52 -7.71 2.76
CA GLN A 201 22.08 -8.85 3.51
C GLN A 201 21.59 -8.92 4.96
N MET A 202 21.01 -7.85 5.50
CA MET A 202 20.51 -7.86 6.88
C MET A 202 19.47 -8.97 7.07
N THR A 203 19.31 -9.40 8.32
CA THR A 203 18.22 -10.31 8.72
C THR A 203 17.32 -9.56 9.69
N VAL A 204 16.02 -9.48 9.37
CA VAL A 204 14.99 -9.03 10.29
C VAL A 204 14.45 -10.24 11.02
N VAL A 205 14.36 -10.15 12.33
CA VAL A 205 13.86 -11.22 13.21
C VAL A 205 12.69 -10.66 14.01
N ILE A 206 11.61 -11.43 14.07
CA ILE A 206 10.47 -11.14 14.93
C ILE A 206 10.51 -12.10 16.11
N GLU A 207 10.46 -11.54 17.30
CA GLU A 207 10.34 -12.30 18.54
C GLU A 207 8.97 -12.03 19.19
N VAL A 208 8.34 -13.09 19.66
CA VAL A 208 7.09 -13.04 20.44
C VAL A 208 7.34 -13.76 21.75
N ASP A 209 7.10 -13.08 22.86
CA ASP A 209 7.35 -13.61 24.21
C ASP A 209 8.79 -14.14 24.38
N GLY A 210 9.78 -13.44 23.81
CA GLY A 210 11.19 -13.78 23.86
C GLY A 210 11.59 -14.98 23.00
N LYS A 211 10.74 -15.43 22.09
CA LYS A 211 11.02 -16.51 21.14
C LYS A 211 10.92 -16.01 19.71
N GLU A 212 11.88 -16.42 18.90
CA GLU A 212 11.82 -16.16 17.46
C GLU A 212 10.55 -16.78 16.85
N SER A 213 9.76 -15.95 16.20
CA SER A 213 8.54 -16.32 15.50
C SER A 213 8.73 -16.37 13.99
N ALA A 214 9.53 -15.45 13.44
CA ALA A 214 9.82 -15.38 12.01
C ALA A 214 11.13 -14.65 11.75
N ARG A 215 11.73 -14.90 10.59
CA ARG A 215 12.89 -14.16 10.08
C ARG A 215 12.85 -14.05 8.56
N ALA A 216 13.38 -12.95 8.03
CA ALA A 216 13.60 -12.78 6.60
C ALA A 216 14.85 -11.93 6.33
N PRO A 217 15.57 -12.20 5.22
CA PRO A 217 16.61 -11.30 4.75
C PRO A 217 16.02 -10.05 4.09
N GLY A 218 16.76 -8.94 4.12
CA GLY A 218 16.33 -7.70 3.46
C GLY A 218 16.09 -7.86 1.95
N SER A 219 16.79 -8.80 1.33
CA SER A 219 16.67 -9.10 -0.11
C SER A 219 15.30 -9.64 -0.55
N VAL A 220 14.40 -10.04 0.36
CA VAL A 220 13.02 -10.43 -0.02
C VAL A 220 12.24 -9.24 -0.59
N LEU A 221 12.68 -8.02 -0.28
CA LEU A 221 12.13 -6.78 -0.83
C LEU A 221 12.81 -6.42 -2.15
N MET A 222 12.34 -7.00 -3.25
CA MET A 222 12.82 -6.67 -4.61
C MET A 222 14.37 -6.68 -4.70
N ASP A 223 15.02 -7.69 -4.12
CA ASP A 223 16.46 -7.89 -3.97
C ASP A 223 17.17 -6.88 -3.04
N ASN A 224 16.59 -5.73 -2.79
CA ASN A 224 17.07 -4.71 -1.84
C ASN A 224 15.89 -3.81 -1.41
N PRO A 225 15.74 -3.48 -0.13
CA PRO A 225 14.66 -2.59 0.35
C PRO A 225 14.59 -1.26 -0.38
N LEU A 226 15.73 -0.71 -0.81
CA LEU A 226 15.77 0.55 -1.55
C LEU A 226 15.17 0.43 -2.96
N ASN A 227 15.16 -0.75 -3.58
CA ASN A 227 14.47 -0.95 -4.86
C ASN A 227 12.96 -0.81 -4.70
N SER A 228 12.40 -1.30 -3.60
CA SER A 228 10.98 -1.14 -3.29
C SER A 228 10.63 0.33 -3.04
N ALA A 229 11.47 1.06 -2.30
CA ALA A 229 11.30 2.50 -2.08
C ALA A 229 11.34 3.29 -3.40
N VAL A 230 12.25 2.96 -4.32
CA VAL A 230 12.31 3.57 -5.66
C VAL A 230 11.07 3.23 -6.48
N TRP A 231 10.62 1.96 -6.46
CA TRP A 231 9.40 1.56 -7.14
C TRP A 231 8.19 2.38 -6.64
N LEU A 232 8.04 2.48 -5.32
CA LEU A 232 6.95 3.25 -4.70
C LEU A 232 7.03 4.74 -5.09
N ALA A 233 8.22 5.33 -5.06
CA ALA A 233 8.43 6.72 -5.46
C ALA A 233 8.07 6.96 -6.94
N ARG A 234 8.35 6.02 -7.83
CA ARG A 234 7.98 6.09 -9.25
C ARG A 234 6.47 5.98 -9.43
N ALA A 235 5.84 4.98 -8.80
CA ALA A 235 4.39 4.79 -8.89
C ALA A 235 3.63 6.05 -8.44
N LEU A 236 4.06 6.67 -7.34
CA LEU A 236 3.48 7.92 -6.85
C LEU A 236 3.74 9.10 -7.79
N HIS A 237 4.96 9.22 -8.34
CA HIS A 237 5.30 10.28 -9.28
C HIS A 237 4.48 10.19 -10.56
N ASP A 238 4.25 8.97 -11.08
CA ASP A 238 3.43 8.73 -12.28
C ASP A 238 1.95 9.14 -12.05
N GLU A 239 1.50 9.13 -10.79
CA GLU A 239 0.18 9.63 -10.37
C GLU A 239 0.18 11.13 -10.00
N GLY A 240 1.31 11.83 -10.19
CA GLY A 240 1.45 13.26 -9.91
C GLY A 240 1.71 13.59 -8.42
N VAL A 241 2.15 12.61 -7.63
CA VAL A 241 2.48 12.78 -6.22
C VAL A 241 3.99 12.87 -6.05
N ASP A 242 4.49 14.05 -5.67
CA ASP A 242 5.88 14.25 -5.33
C ASP A 242 6.13 14.03 -3.84
N LEU A 243 7.16 13.22 -3.55
CA LEU A 243 7.57 12.96 -2.18
C LEU A 243 8.28 14.15 -1.56
N MET A 244 7.91 14.47 -0.31
CA MET A 244 8.44 15.58 0.45
C MET A 244 9.42 15.11 1.54
N PRO A 245 10.42 15.92 1.93
CA PRO A 245 11.30 15.61 3.05
C PRO A 245 10.51 15.30 4.33
N GLY A 246 10.94 14.26 5.05
CA GLY A 246 10.29 13.79 6.28
C GLY A 246 9.13 12.82 6.06
N GLN A 247 8.63 12.66 4.84
CA GLN A 247 7.65 11.60 4.55
C GLN A 247 8.30 10.23 4.65
N VAL A 248 7.50 9.24 5.03
CA VAL A 248 7.96 7.86 5.22
C VAL A 248 7.48 6.96 4.09
N LEU A 249 8.36 6.05 3.66
CA LEU A 249 8.05 5.00 2.69
C LEU A 249 8.18 3.65 3.38
N ARG A 250 7.08 2.93 3.55
CA ARG A 250 7.05 1.63 4.21
C ARG A 250 7.20 0.49 3.20
N GLU A 251 8.07 -0.45 3.56
CA GLU A 251 8.45 -1.61 2.77
C GLU A 251 8.19 -2.90 3.57
N GLY A 252 7.22 -3.73 3.13
CA GLY A 252 6.81 -4.94 3.85
C GLY A 252 7.80 -6.09 3.72
N LEU A 253 8.33 -6.61 4.84
CA LEU A 253 9.32 -7.67 4.90
C LEU A 253 8.73 -9.03 5.28
N ILE A 254 7.94 -9.07 6.34
CA ILE A 254 7.47 -10.33 6.94
C ILE A 254 6.00 -10.20 7.30
N ASP A 255 5.14 -10.96 6.60
CA ASP A 255 3.76 -11.16 7.02
C ASP A 255 3.72 -12.12 8.21
N VAL A 256 3.28 -11.64 9.36
CA VAL A 256 3.03 -12.51 10.51
C VAL A 256 1.53 -12.60 10.75
N ARG A 257 1.04 -13.81 10.75
CA ARG A 257 -0.39 -14.10 10.89
C ARG A 257 -0.86 -13.83 12.32
N GLY A 258 -2.06 -13.24 12.44
CA GLY A 258 -2.70 -13.06 13.75
C GLY A 258 -2.82 -14.37 14.54
N ARG A 259 -3.08 -14.24 15.84
CA ARG A 259 -3.09 -15.31 16.85
C ARG A 259 -3.87 -16.59 16.51
N ASP A 260 -4.74 -16.58 15.55
CA ASP A 260 -5.65 -17.72 15.26
C ASP A 260 -5.09 -18.74 14.28
N GLY A 261 -3.78 -18.68 13.93
CA GLY A 261 -3.04 -19.78 13.28
C GLY A 261 -3.67 -20.36 12.00
N GLY A 262 -4.80 -19.84 11.59
CA GLY A 262 -5.48 -20.29 10.39
C GLY A 262 -4.71 -19.84 9.15
N PRO A 263 -4.52 -20.71 8.13
CA PRO A 263 -4.07 -20.25 6.84
C PRO A 263 -5.05 -19.16 6.40
N ALA A 264 -4.53 -18.00 6.00
CA ALA A 264 -5.31 -17.04 5.25
C ALA A 264 -5.97 -17.85 4.14
N GLY A 265 -7.30 -18.04 4.26
CA GLY A 265 -8.09 -19.07 3.62
C GLY A 265 -7.66 -19.35 2.19
N GLY A 266 -7.64 -20.65 1.89
CA GLY A 266 -7.39 -21.16 0.57
C GLY A 266 -8.41 -20.69 -0.46
#